data_ca8c09b2a6e7deb8bbb0184ba8ea52c8
#
_entry.id   ca8c09b2a6e7deb8bbb0184ba8ea52c8
#
_cell.length_a   1.000
_cell.length_b   1.000
_cell.length_c   1.000
_cell.angle_alpha   90.00
_cell.angle_beta   90.00
_cell.angle_gamma   90.00
#
_symmetry.space_group_name_H-M   'P 1'
#
loop_
_entity.id
_entity.type
_entity.pdbx_description
1 polymer ?
#
loop_
_entity_poly.entity_id
_entity_poly.type
_entity_poly.pdbx_seq_one_letter_code
_entity_poly.pdbx_strand_id
1 'polypeptide(L)'
;MKMLLSLVEPSSGRVLIGGQPMNRSTRRRHLAHIGSLIESPPGYGHLTGAENMRIVQRLLDVPDRYVKDAVDTVRLGGQMDKRVREYSLGMKQRLGIAMALARRPSLLILDEPTNGLDPAGIEEIRRLLRSLASDGVTVIVSSHLLGEIDRVATVLGIVSRGGLLFQGTRAELMSTSVPDTLLGCSRPLAAAHLLSARGTASAYEHGLLRVPGLSQQATADVVALLVREDIRVHEVRQEEQTLEDVFMALTQGGGL
;
A
#
# COMPACT_ATOMS: atom_id res chain seq x y z
N MET A 1 11.20 0.34 6.81
CA MET A 1 10.68 0.92 8.06
C MET A 1 11.74 1.04 9.17
N LYS A 2 12.48 -0.01 9.53
CA LYS A 2 13.44 0.00 10.68
C LYS A 2 14.53 1.09 10.60
N MET A 3 15.05 1.40 9.39
CA MET A 3 16.03 2.50 9.22
C MET A 3 15.45 3.88 9.52
N LEU A 4 14.18 4.13 9.18
CA LEU A 4 13.50 5.40 9.50
C LEU A 4 13.39 5.64 11.00
N LEU A 5 13.34 4.57 11.80
CA LEU A 5 13.27 4.60 13.26
C LEU A 5 14.64 4.50 13.94
N SER A 6 15.73 4.51 13.16
CA SER A 6 17.10 4.31 13.69
C SER A 6 17.28 3.00 14.49
N LEU A 7 16.47 1.98 14.17
CA LEU A 7 16.62 0.62 14.71
C LEU A 7 17.71 -0.16 13.96
N VAL A 8 17.97 0.23 12.70
CA VAL A 8 19.05 -0.30 11.85
C VAL A 8 19.75 0.89 11.23
N GLU A 9 21.08 0.91 11.24
CA GLU A 9 21.87 1.95 10.59
C GLU A 9 21.99 1.65 9.08
N PRO A 10 21.79 2.64 8.19
CA PRO A 10 22.01 2.44 6.76
C PRO A 10 23.51 2.26 6.49
N SER A 11 23.87 1.34 5.55
CA SER A 11 25.26 1.12 5.13
C SER A 11 25.85 2.35 4.41
N SER A 12 24.98 3.13 3.76
CA SER A 12 25.33 4.38 3.08
C SER A 12 24.11 5.29 2.99
N GLY A 13 24.31 6.55 2.62
CA GLY A 13 23.23 7.53 2.53
C GLY A 13 22.80 8.06 3.90
N ARG A 14 21.65 8.74 3.92
CA ARG A 14 21.12 9.39 5.13
C ARG A 14 19.60 9.37 5.13
N VAL A 15 19.02 9.32 6.34
CA VAL A 15 17.60 9.51 6.58
C VAL A 15 17.38 10.93 7.08
N LEU A 16 16.41 11.63 6.49
CA LEU A 16 15.98 12.96 6.90
C LEU A 16 14.52 12.89 7.38
N ILE A 17 14.24 13.49 8.53
CA ILE A 17 12.87 13.65 9.07
C ILE A 17 12.63 15.16 9.22
N GLY A 18 11.63 15.68 8.49
CA GLY A 18 11.38 17.12 8.46
C GLY A 18 12.61 17.94 8.01
N GLY A 19 13.39 17.41 7.05
CA GLY A 19 14.63 18.06 6.57
C GLY A 19 15.84 17.90 7.49
N GLN A 20 15.68 17.32 8.68
CA GLN A 20 16.77 17.15 9.65
C GLN A 20 17.30 15.71 9.65
N PRO A 21 18.62 15.49 9.74
CA PRO A 21 19.17 14.13 9.71
C PRO A 21 18.76 13.32 10.95
N MET A 22 18.38 12.07 10.72
CA MET A 22 18.17 11.06 11.76
C MET A 22 19.49 10.35 12.04
N ASN A 23 20.08 10.61 13.20
CA ASN A 23 21.34 9.99 13.64
C ASN A 23 21.34 9.84 15.16
N ARG A 24 22.43 9.32 15.73
CA ARG A 24 22.54 9.08 17.18
C ARG A 24 22.29 10.31 18.04
N SER A 25 22.68 11.50 17.58
CA SER A 25 22.51 12.75 18.36
C SER A 25 21.10 13.33 18.24
N THR A 26 20.41 13.14 17.11
CA THR A 26 19.09 13.73 16.82
C THR A 26 17.92 12.77 17.03
N ARG A 27 18.15 11.44 17.04
CA ARG A 27 17.10 10.42 17.10
C ARG A 27 16.12 10.61 18.26
N ARG A 28 16.60 10.97 19.45
CA ARG A 28 15.73 11.16 20.62
C ARG A 28 14.69 12.25 20.38
N ARG A 29 15.10 13.36 19.76
CA ARG A 29 14.22 14.48 19.42
C ARG A 29 13.21 14.05 18.33
N HIS A 30 13.67 13.36 17.27
CA HIS A 30 12.77 12.91 16.20
C HIS A 30 11.77 11.85 16.68
N LEU A 31 12.24 10.83 17.43
CA LEU A 31 11.38 9.77 17.94
C LEU A 31 10.31 10.26 18.94
N ALA A 32 10.49 11.42 19.54
CA ALA A 32 9.46 12.05 20.36
C ALA A 32 8.22 12.47 19.55
N HIS A 33 8.37 12.69 18.25
CA HIS A 33 7.30 13.10 17.32
C HIS A 33 6.89 12.00 16.33
N ILE A 34 7.40 10.78 16.50
CA ILE A 34 7.10 9.64 15.65
C ILE A 34 6.35 8.59 16.46
N GLY A 35 5.18 8.20 15.99
CA GLY A 35 4.50 6.98 16.43
C GLY A 35 4.86 5.82 15.51
N SER A 36 5.00 4.61 16.03
CA SER A 36 5.30 3.47 15.17
C SER A 36 4.68 2.17 15.66
N LEU A 37 4.30 1.34 14.70
CA LEU A 37 3.88 -0.04 14.89
C LEU A 37 4.66 -0.89 13.87
N ILE A 38 5.63 -1.67 14.37
CA ILE A 38 6.53 -2.47 13.54
C ILE A 38 6.40 -3.94 13.93
N GLU A 39 6.26 -4.83 12.94
CA GLU A 39 6.14 -6.28 13.05
C GLU A 39 4.80 -6.72 13.64
N SER A 40 4.65 -6.78 14.95
CA SER A 40 3.43 -7.26 15.61
C SER A 40 2.87 -6.23 16.58
N PRO A 41 1.56 -6.24 16.83
CA PRO A 41 0.96 -5.37 17.83
C PRO A 41 1.60 -5.55 19.19
N PRO A 42 2.15 -4.48 19.80
CA PRO A 42 2.76 -4.54 21.10
C PRO A 42 1.69 -4.75 22.19
N GLY A 43 2.09 -5.28 23.32
CA GLY A 43 1.22 -5.37 24.51
C GLY A 43 1.41 -6.66 25.27
N TYR A 44 1.13 -6.56 26.56
CA TYR A 44 1.16 -7.72 27.47
C TYR A 44 -0.21 -8.40 27.46
N GLY A 45 -0.29 -9.61 26.92
CA GLY A 45 -1.56 -10.34 26.75
C GLY A 45 -2.30 -10.65 28.06
N HIS A 46 -1.60 -10.76 29.19
CA HIS A 46 -2.19 -11.01 30.51
C HIS A 46 -2.79 -9.75 31.17
N LEU A 47 -2.42 -8.56 30.68
CA LEU A 47 -2.94 -7.27 31.13
C LEU A 47 -4.14 -6.85 30.28
N THR A 48 -4.96 -5.98 30.84
CA THR A 48 -6.07 -5.31 30.13
C THR A 48 -5.54 -4.27 29.14
N GLY A 49 -6.40 -3.82 28.22
CA GLY A 49 -6.08 -2.70 27.34
C GLY A 49 -5.73 -1.43 28.12
N ALA A 50 -6.49 -1.12 29.17
CA ALA A 50 -6.25 0.04 30.03
C ALA A 50 -4.90 -0.04 30.76
N GLU A 51 -4.53 -1.21 31.28
CA GLU A 51 -3.23 -1.41 31.93
C GLU A 51 -2.08 -1.27 30.95
N ASN A 52 -2.21 -1.82 29.74
CA ASN A 52 -1.23 -1.64 28.68
C ASN A 52 -1.05 -0.15 28.31
N MET A 53 -2.13 0.59 28.12
CA MET A 53 -2.05 2.03 27.84
C MET A 53 -1.47 2.83 29.01
N ARG A 54 -1.72 2.43 30.26
CA ARG A 54 -1.10 3.04 31.45
C ARG A 54 0.42 2.83 31.51
N ILE A 55 0.91 1.65 31.05
CA ILE A 55 2.35 1.41 30.91
C ILE A 55 2.95 2.38 29.88
N VAL A 56 2.32 2.49 28.72
CA VAL A 56 2.75 3.42 27.66
C VAL A 56 2.76 4.87 28.18
N GLN A 57 1.72 5.27 28.86
CA GLN A 57 1.59 6.59 29.46
C GLN A 57 2.77 6.92 30.39
N ARG A 58 3.10 6.01 31.30
CA ARG A 58 4.22 6.18 32.26
C ARG A 58 5.57 6.20 31.55
N LEU A 59 5.79 5.31 30.58
CA LEU A 59 7.04 5.25 29.82
C LEU A 59 7.27 6.51 28.98
N LEU A 60 6.20 7.07 28.46
CA LEU A 60 6.25 8.23 27.58
C LEU A 60 6.09 9.56 28.33
N ASP A 61 5.73 9.53 29.60
CA ASP A 61 5.43 10.67 30.46
C ASP A 61 4.44 11.64 29.82
N VAL A 62 3.29 11.09 29.36
CA VAL A 62 2.25 11.87 28.68
C VAL A 62 1.00 12.07 29.56
N PRO A 63 0.28 13.18 29.38
CA PRO A 63 -0.97 13.43 30.11
C PRO A 63 -2.05 12.37 29.84
N ASP A 64 -2.90 12.08 30.82
CA ASP A 64 -4.06 11.17 30.72
C ASP A 64 -4.94 11.45 29.49
N ARG A 65 -5.17 12.73 29.19
CA ARG A 65 -5.98 13.15 28.04
C ARG A 65 -5.44 12.61 26.71
N TYR A 66 -4.10 12.49 26.55
CA TYR A 66 -3.51 12.00 25.31
C TYR A 66 -3.76 10.52 25.12
N VAL A 67 -3.71 9.76 26.22
CA VAL A 67 -4.05 8.34 26.22
C VAL A 67 -5.52 8.13 25.90
N LYS A 68 -6.40 8.93 26.51
CA LYS A 68 -7.83 8.89 26.24
C LYS A 68 -8.13 9.21 24.78
N ASP A 69 -7.59 10.32 24.26
CA ASP A 69 -7.77 10.71 22.86
C ASP A 69 -7.30 9.60 21.90
N ALA A 70 -6.15 8.97 22.18
CA ALA A 70 -5.63 7.87 21.36
C ALA A 70 -6.56 6.65 21.36
N VAL A 71 -7.11 6.28 22.53
CA VAL A 71 -8.08 5.16 22.66
C VAL A 71 -9.39 5.47 21.95
N ASP A 72 -9.88 6.71 22.08
CA ASP A 72 -11.12 7.17 21.43
C ASP A 72 -10.93 7.19 19.90
N THR A 73 -9.78 7.67 19.41
CA THR A 73 -9.44 7.70 17.98
C THR A 73 -9.50 6.30 17.35
N VAL A 74 -9.02 5.27 18.04
CA VAL A 74 -9.05 3.88 17.55
C VAL A 74 -10.34 3.14 17.91
N ARG A 75 -11.29 3.78 18.57
CA ARG A 75 -12.60 3.23 18.97
C ARG A 75 -12.52 1.96 19.83
N LEU A 76 -11.59 1.95 20.79
CA LEU A 76 -11.43 0.83 21.73
C LEU A 76 -11.99 1.07 23.13
N GLY A 77 -12.57 2.25 23.43
CA GLY A 77 -13.01 2.63 24.77
C GLY A 77 -13.82 1.57 25.50
N GLY A 78 -14.84 0.99 24.84
CA GLY A 78 -15.68 -0.05 25.43
C GLY A 78 -15.04 -1.43 25.62
N GLN A 79 -13.76 -1.61 25.25
CA GLN A 79 -13.06 -2.89 25.34
C GLN A 79 -11.83 -2.83 26.25
N MET A 80 -11.56 -1.67 26.85
CA MET A 80 -10.31 -1.44 27.58
C MET A 80 -10.16 -2.26 28.86
N ASP A 81 -11.24 -2.75 29.44
CA ASP A 81 -11.23 -3.58 30.65
C ASP A 81 -10.95 -5.08 30.36
N LYS A 82 -11.02 -5.49 29.08
CA LYS A 82 -10.70 -6.88 28.68
C LYS A 82 -9.20 -7.08 28.59
N ARG A 83 -8.75 -8.30 28.88
CA ARG A 83 -7.34 -8.68 28.70
C ARG A 83 -6.98 -8.75 27.22
N VAL A 84 -5.78 -8.28 26.86
CA VAL A 84 -5.33 -8.22 25.47
C VAL A 84 -5.25 -9.59 24.79
N ARG A 85 -5.05 -10.69 25.55
CA ARG A 85 -5.13 -12.05 25.00
C ARG A 85 -6.52 -12.40 24.44
N GLU A 86 -7.57 -11.74 24.93
CA GLU A 86 -8.97 -11.95 24.51
C GLU A 86 -9.37 -11.05 23.35
N TYR A 87 -8.47 -10.15 22.92
CA TYR A 87 -8.69 -9.27 21.79
C TYR A 87 -8.62 -10.03 20.48
N SER A 88 -9.51 -9.70 19.54
CA SER A 88 -9.32 -10.07 18.13
C SER A 88 -8.03 -9.45 17.57
N LEU A 89 -7.56 -9.94 16.45
CA LEU A 89 -6.38 -9.37 15.79
C LEU A 89 -6.58 -7.88 15.47
N GLY A 90 -7.75 -7.50 14.95
CA GLY A 90 -8.08 -6.11 14.68
C GLY A 90 -8.11 -5.22 15.93
N MET A 91 -8.58 -5.75 17.07
CA MET A 91 -8.50 -5.03 18.35
C MET A 91 -7.05 -4.86 18.81
N LYS A 92 -6.20 -5.88 18.64
CA LYS A 92 -4.76 -5.79 18.94
C LYS A 92 -4.06 -4.76 18.06
N GLN A 93 -4.35 -4.74 16.76
CA GLN A 93 -3.82 -3.73 15.84
C GLN A 93 -4.24 -2.32 16.26
N ARG A 94 -5.52 -2.11 16.56
CA ARG A 94 -6.02 -0.81 17.03
C ARG A 94 -5.37 -0.39 18.35
N LEU A 95 -5.15 -1.31 19.29
CA LEU A 95 -4.42 -1.01 20.52
C LEU A 95 -2.96 -0.59 20.22
N GLY A 96 -2.27 -1.29 19.33
CA GLY A 96 -0.92 -0.92 18.89
C GLY A 96 -0.85 0.47 18.26
N ILE A 97 -1.85 0.81 17.43
CA ILE A 97 -1.98 2.16 16.85
C ILE A 97 -2.27 3.20 17.96
N ALA A 98 -3.14 2.89 18.94
CA ALA A 98 -3.38 3.78 20.08
C ALA A 98 -2.09 4.06 20.88
N MET A 99 -1.29 3.03 21.12
CA MET A 99 0.02 3.19 21.78
C MET A 99 0.95 4.11 20.98
N ALA A 100 0.98 3.96 19.63
CA ALA A 100 1.76 4.80 18.75
C ALA A 100 1.26 6.26 18.74
N LEU A 101 -0.04 6.49 18.89
CA LEU A 101 -0.68 7.81 18.91
C LEU A 101 -0.56 8.53 20.27
N ALA A 102 -0.19 7.85 21.35
CA ALA A 102 -0.23 8.38 22.71
C ALA A 102 0.61 9.66 22.92
N ARG A 103 1.60 9.92 22.05
CA ARG A 103 2.40 11.18 22.05
C ARG A 103 1.89 12.25 21.10
N ARG A 104 0.75 12.05 20.43
CA ARG A 104 0.28 12.93 19.35
C ARG A 104 1.38 13.18 18.30
N PRO A 105 1.86 12.12 17.65
CA PRO A 105 2.95 12.21 16.70
C PRO A 105 2.54 13.01 15.45
N SER A 106 3.49 13.71 14.84
CA SER A 106 3.32 14.32 13.51
C SER A 106 3.59 13.32 12.38
N LEU A 107 4.29 12.22 12.68
CA LEU A 107 4.59 11.13 11.75
C LEU A 107 4.23 9.79 12.38
N LEU A 108 3.41 9.01 11.69
CA LEU A 108 3.03 7.65 12.06
C LEU A 108 3.59 6.65 11.07
N ILE A 109 4.33 5.65 11.54
CA ILE A 109 4.96 4.61 10.71
C ILE A 109 4.35 3.26 11.09
N LEU A 110 3.64 2.63 10.15
CA LEU A 110 2.93 1.37 10.36
C LEU A 110 3.43 0.31 9.37
N ASP A 111 3.88 -0.80 9.90
CA ASP A 111 4.37 -1.93 9.12
C ASP A 111 3.27 -3.00 9.05
N GLU A 112 2.72 -3.22 7.84
CA GLU A 112 1.65 -4.20 7.56
C GLU A 112 0.44 -4.10 8.53
N PRO A 113 -0.18 -2.92 8.77
CA PRO A 113 -1.19 -2.75 9.81
C PRO A 113 -2.50 -3.49 9.55
N THR A 114 -2.72 -3.99 8.33
CA THR A 114 -3.91 -4.72 7.91
C THR A 114 -3.69 -6.22 7.79
N ASN A 115 -2.45 -6.69 7.98
CA ASN A 115 -2.10 -8.08 7.78
C ASN A 115 -2.90 -9.02 8.71
N GLY A 116 -3.55 -10.03 8.10
CA GLY A 116 -4.35 -11.03 8.80
C GLY A 116 -5.71 -10.55 9.32
N LEU A 117 -6.14 -9.34 8.96
CA LEU A 117 -7.48 -8.85 9.27
C LEU A 117 -8.51 -9.37 8.26
N ASP A 118 -9.75 -9.47 8.71
CA ASP A 118 -10.89 -9.67 7.84
C ASP A 118 -11.23 -8.40 7.03
N PRO A 119 -12.02 -8.46 5.96
CA PRO A 119 -12.34 -7.30 5.14
C PRO A 119 -12.94 -6.12 5.92
N ALA A 120 -13.73 -6.39 6.96
CA ALA A 120 -14.31 -5.34 7.80
C ALA A 120 -13.24 -4.63 8.64
N GLY A 121 -12.31 -5.38 9.23
CA GLY A 121 -11.17 -4.84 9.98
C GLY A 121 -10.22 -4.03 9.09
N ILE A 122 -9.96 -4.48 7.88
CA ILE A 122 -9.17 -3.73 6.88
C ILE A 122 -9.81 -2.36 6.61
N GLU A 123 -11.12 -2.33 6.34
CA GLU A 123 -11.82 -1.07 6.05
C GLU A 123 -11.88 -0.14 7.29
N GLU A 124 -11.95 -0.69 8.51
CA GLU A 124 -11.84 0.11 9.73
C GLU A 124 -10.46 0.77 9.86
N ILE A 125 -9.38 0.02 9.63
CA ILE A 125 -8.01 0.59 9.66
C ILE A 125 -7.85 1.65 8.56
N ARG A 126 -8.31 1.40 7.34
CA ARG A 126 -8.27 2.40 6.24
C ARG A 126 -8.95 3.72 6.61
N ARG A 127 -10.16 3.64 7.18
CA ARG A 127 -10.87 4.84 7.64
C ARG A 127 -10.11 5.58 8.73
N LEU A 128 -9.53 4.85 9.66
CA LEU A 128 -8.67 5.41 10.70
C LEU A 128 -7.47 6.16 10.10
N LEU A 129 -6.74 5.54 9.17
CA LEU A 129 -5.56 6.15 8.53
C LEU A 129 -5.93 7.42 7.76
N ARG A 130 -7.05 7.40 7.02
CA ARG A 130 -7.56 8.59 6.31
C ARG A 130 -7.94 9.72 7.27
N SER A 131 -8.60 9.41 8.39
CA SER A 131 -8.93 10.39 9.42
C SER A 131 -7.67 11.02 9.99
N LEU A 132 -6.68 10.22 10.37
CA LEU A 132 -5.40 10.72 10.91
C LEU A 132 -4.67 11.64 9.91
N ALA A 133 -4.67 11.27 8.63
CA ALA A 133 -4.08 12.10 7.59
C ALA A 133 -4.84 13.43 7.41
N SER A 134 -6.18 13.41 7.49
CA SER A 134 -7.01 14.63 7.46
C SER A 134 -6.76 15.53 8.65
N ASP A 135 -6.42 14.95 9.80
CA ASP A 135 -6.06 15.67 11.02
C ASP A 135 -4.59 16.18 11.01
N GLY A 136 -3.89 16.03 9.89
CA GLY A 136 -2.54 16.55 9.68
C GLY A 136 -1.41 15.62 10.10
N VAL A 137 -1.69 14.36 10.44
CA VAL A 137 -0.66 13.36 10.72
C VAL A 137 -0.11 12.80 9.41
N THR A 138 1.19 12.89 9.18
CA THR A 138 1.82 12.18 8.06
C THR A 138 1.85 10.68 8.37
N VAL A 139 1.29 9.84 7.48
CA VAL A 139 1.26 8.40 7.68
C VAL A 139 2.11 7.71 6.63
N ILE A 140 3.07 6.90 7.07
CA ILE A 140 3.81 5.95 6.22
C ILE A 140 3.32 4.55 6.56
N VAL A 141 2.80 3.85 5.54
CA VAL A 141 2.29 2.48 5.71
C VAL A 141 2.95 1.56 4.68
N SER A 142 3.39 0.37 5.12
CA SER A 142 3.72 -0.72 4.21
C SER A 142 2.52 -1.66 4.07
N SER A 143 2.37 -2.23 2.89
CA SER A 143 1.48 -3.37 2.64
C SER A 143 2.00 -4.15 1.45
N HIS A 144 1.78 -5.46 1.47
CA HIS A 144 1.97 -6.32 0.30
C HIS A 144 0.69 -6.47 -0.53
N LEU A 145 -0.43 -5.91 -0.06
CA LEU A 145 -1.73 -5.91 -0.74
C LEU A 145 -1.94 -4.57 -1.44
N LEU A 146 -1.64 -4.53 -2.74
CA LEU A 146 -1.68 -3.31 -3.55
C LEU A 146 -3.05 -2.63 -3.56
N GLY A 147 -4.13 -3.40 -3.69
CA GLY A 147 -5.50 -2.89 -3.65
C GLY A 147 -5.88 -2.20 -2.33
N GLU A 148 -5.15 -2.45 -1.24
CA GLU A 148 -5.33 -1.71 0.02
C GLU A 148 -4.68 -0.34 -0.03
N ILE A 149 -3.44 -0.30 -0.55
CA ILE A 149 -2.67 0.93 -0.69
C ILE A 149 -3.32 1.89 -1.69
N ASP A 150 -3.82 1.37 -2.81
CA ASP A 150 -4.49 2.16 -3.86
C ASP A 150 -5.64 3.04 -3.32
N ARG A 151 -6.29 2.59 -2.27
CA ARG A 151 -7.45 3.29 -1.67
C ARG A 151 -7.10 4.31 -0.58
N VAL A 152 -5.86 4.34 -0.11
CA VAL A 152 -5.44 5.15 1.06
C VAL A 152 -4.28 6.07 0.75
N ALA A 153 -3.30 5.60 -0.04
CA ALA A 153 -2.07 6.34 -0.26
C ALA A 153 -2.26 7.52 -1.22
N THR A 154 -1.68 8.65 -0.89
CA THR A 154 -1.56 9.82 -1.78
C THR A 154 -0.27 9.79 -2.58
N VAL A 155 0.78 9.18 -2.03
CA VAL A 155 2.07 8.95 -2.67
C VAL A 155 2.44 7.49 -2.50
N LEU A 156 2.91 6.87 -3.56
CA LEU A 156 3.31 5.46 -3.62
C LEU A 156 4.83 5.36 -3.71
N GLY A 157 5.39 4.37 -3.02
CA GLY A 157 6.77 3.94 -3.20
C GLY A 157 6.80 2.44 -3.49
N ILE A 158 7.28 2.04 -4.65
CA ILE A 158 7.41 0.63 -5.04
C ILE A 158 8.86 0.21 -4.84
N VAL A 159 9.07 -0.78 -3.97
CA VAL A 159 10.38 -1.33 -3.64
C VAL A 159 10.42 -2.80 -4.02
N SER A 160 11.40 -3.21 -4.79
CA SER A 160 11.64 -4.62 -5.14
C SER A 160 13.12 -4.94 -5.06
N ARG A 161 13.45 -6.10 -4.49
CA ARG A 161 14.84 -6.61 -4.34
C ARG A 161 15.81 -5.59 -3.73
N GLY A 162 15.30 -4.73 -2.81
CA GLY A 162 16.10 -3.69 -2.17
C GLY A 162 16.26 -2.38 -2.98
N GLY A 163 15.76 -2.33 -4.21
CA GLY A 163 15.74 -1.14 -5.06
C GLY A 163 14.40 -0.41 -5.01
N LEU A 164 14.41 0.92 -5.04
CA LEU A 164 13.23 1.75 -5.24
C LEU A 164 12.97 1.83 -6.75
N LEU A 165 11.88 1.21 -7.20
CA LEU A 165 11.51 1.17 -8.63
C LEU A 165 10.68 2.37 -9.05
N PHE A 166 9.83 2.87 -8.14
CA PHE A 166 8.97 4.02 -8.41
C PHE A 166 8.71 4.79 -7.11
N GLN A 167 8.57 6.11 -7.24
CA GLN A 167 8.05 6.98 -6.20
C GLN A 167 7.27 8.12 -6.86
N GLY A 168 6.00 8.27 -6.50
CA GLY A 168 5.12 9.30 -7.07
C GLY A 168 3.67 9.09 -6.68
N THR A 169 2.78 9.84 -7.29
CA THR A 169 1.34 9.69 -7.14
C THR A 169 0.81 8.47 -7.91
N ARG A 170 -0.41 8.04 -7.57
CA ARG A 170 -1.10 7.00 -8.36
C ARG A 170 -1.24 7.39 -9.83
N ALA A 171 -1.60 8.65 -10.11
CA ALA A 171 -1.76 9.14 -11.48
C ALA A 171 -0.46 9.07 -12.28
N GLU A 172 0.67 9.46 -11.67
CA GLU A 172 2.00 9.34 -12.28
C GLU A 172 2.36 7.87 -12.56
N LEU A 173 2.09 6.96 -11.61
CA LEU A 173 2.33 5.54 -11.82
C LEU A 173 1.49 4.99 -12.98
N MET A 174 0.20 5.27 -13.00
CA MET A 174 -0.71 4.80 -14.05
C MET A 174 -0.40 5.42 -15.41
N SER A 175 0.16 6.64 -15.47
CA SER A 175 0.59 7.26 -16.73
C SER A 175 1.79 6.56 -17.38
N THR A 176 2.52 5.75 -16.65
CA THR A 176 3.62 4.93 -17.21
C THR A 176 3.12 3.66 -17.89
N SER A 177 1.86 3.29 -17.67
CA SER A 177 1.26 2.11 -18.28
C SER A 177 0.52 2.46 -19.57
N VAL A 178 0.57 1.54 -20.52
CA VAL A 178 -0.25 1.63 -21.74
C VAL A 178 -1.40 0.63 -21.60
N PRO A 179 -2.66 1.06 -21.78
CA PRO A 179 -3.81 0.17 -21.66
C PRO A 179 -3.70 -1.06 -22.57
N ASP A 180 -4.22 -2.19 -22.12
CA ASP A 180 -4.34 -3.37 -22.95
C ASP A 180 -5.50 -3.20 -23.94
N THR A 181 -5.30 -3.64 -25.17
CA THR A 181 -6.38 -3.70 -26.16
C THR A 181 -7.02 -5.08 -26.15
N LEU A 182 -8.32 -5.15 -25.90
CA LEU A 182 -9.11 -6.37 -25.98
C LEU A 182 -9.86 -6.39 -27.30
N LEU A 183 -9.69 -7.49 -28.04
CA LEU A 183 -10.30 -7.67 -29.37
C LEU A 183 -11.22 -8.89 -29.35
N GLY A 184 -12.51 -8.67 -29.62
CA GLY A 184 -13.47 -9.72 -29.94
C GLY A 184 -13.44 -10.02 -31.45
N CYS A 185 -13.10 -11.21 -31.84
CA CYS A 185 -13.00 -11.55 -33.25
C CYS A 185 -13.50 -12.97 -33.55
N SER A 186 -13.82 -13.25 -34.84
CA SER A 186 -14.42 -14.48 -35.27
C SER A 186 -13.50 -15.71 -35.17
N ARG A 187 -12.18 -15.51 -35.21
CA ARG A 187 -11.16 -16.57 -35.17
C ARG A 187 -10.00 -16.17 -34.27
N PRO A 188 -10.16 -16.15 -32.92
CA PRO A 188 -9.18 -15.57 -31.99
C PRO A 188 -7.83 -16.29 -32.01
N LEU A 189 -7.80 -17.61 -32.14
CA LEU A 189 -6.54 -18.34 -32.20
C LEU A 189 -5.76 -18.04 -33.50
N ALA A 190 -6.44 -17.92 -34.65
CA ALA A 190 -5.81 -17.52 -35.89
C ALA A 190 -5.29 -16.08 -35.82
N ALA A 191 -6.04 -15.19 -35.18
CA ALA A 191 -5.61 -13.81 -34.90
C ALA A 191 -4.35 -13.80 -34.04
N ALA A 192 -4.29 -14.58 -32.94
CA ALA A 192 -3.14 -14.68 -32.07
C ALA A 192 -1.88 -15.15 -32.85
N HIS A 193 -2.02 -16.20 -33.67
CA HIS A 193 -0.92 -16.69 -34.51
C HIS A 193 -0.44 -15.63 -35.51
N LEU A 194 -1.38 -14.94 -36.16
CA LEU A 194 -1.03 -13.86 -37.10
C LEU A 194 -0.28 -12.72 -36.45
N LEU A 195 -0.73 -12.28 -35.27
CA LEU A 195 -0.06 -11.22 -34.49
C LEU A 195 1.32 -11.66 -34.01
N SER A 196 1.43 -12.88 -33.49
CA SER A 196 2.71 -13.46 -33.06
C SER A 196 3.73 -13.54 -34.21
N ALA A 197 3.29 -13.95 -35.42
CA ALA A 197 4.15 -13.98 -36.62
C ALA A 197 4.67 -12.59 -37.03
N ARG A 198 4.05 -11.52 -36.55
CA ARG A 198 4.45 -10.11 -36.77
C ARG A 198 5.12 -9.47 -35.54
N GLY A 199 5.47 -10.28 -34.55
CA GLY A 199 6.15 -9.81 -33.36
C GLY A 199 5.25 -9.09 -32.34
N THR A 200 3.91 -9.16 -32.51
CA THR A 200 2.95 -8.58 -31.56
C THR A 200 2.53 -9.65 -30.57
N ALA A 201 2.87 -9.47 -29.29
CA ALA A 201 2.44 -10.38 -28.22
C ALA A 201 0.93 -10.29 -28.05
N SER A 202 0.28 -11.42 -27.85
CA SER A 202 -1.16 -11.49 -27.55
C SER A 202 -1.49 -12.76 -26.77
N ALA A 203 -2.54 -12.69 -25.94
CA ALA A 203 -3.07 -13.81 -25.18
C ALA A 203 -4.58 -13.94 -25.42
N TYR A 204 -5.08 -15.18 -25.48
CA TYR A 204 -6.53 -15.43 -25.56
C TYR A 204 -7.07 -15.75 -24.18
N GLU A 205 -7.91 -14.85 -23.67
CA GLU A 205 -8.46 -14.91 -22.32
C GLU A 205 -9.95 -14.51 -22.33
N HIS A 206 -10.79 -15.28 -21.64
CA HIS A 206 -12.22 -14.97 -21.43
C HIS A 206 -13.01 -14.65 -22.72
N GLY A 207 -12.66 -15.29 -23.84
CA GLY A 207 -13.35 -15.07 -25.13
C GLY A 207 -12.82 -13.89 -25.94
N LEU A 208 -11.83 -13.14 -25.44
CA LEU A 208 -11.21 -11.99 -26.09
C LEU A 208 -9.73 -12.24 -26.33
N LEU A 209 -9.19 -11.58 -27.34
CA LEU A 209 -7.76 -11.53 -27.58
C LEU A 209 -7.19 -10.27 -26.92
N ARG A 210 -6.38 -10.45 -25.87
CA ARG A 210 -5.67 -9.39 -25.18
C ARG A 210 -4.36 -9.08 -25.90
N VAL A 211 -4.15 -7.83 -26.27
CA VAL A 211 -2.91 -7.33 -26.89
C VAL A 211 -2.37 -6.19 -26.03
N PRO A 212 -1.28 -6.41 -25.29
CA PRO A 212 -0.76 -5.42 -24.37
C PRO A 212 -0.10 -4.25 -25.10
N GLY A 213 -0.22 -3.05 -24.52
CA GLY A 213 0.58 -1.89 -24.86
C GLY A 213 0.37 -1.30 -26.26
N LEU A 214 -0.81 -1.44 -26.87
CA LEU A 214 -1.07 -0.81 -28.16
C LEU A 214 -1.49 0.65 -28.02
N SER A 215 -0.83 1.54 -28.77
CA SER A 215 -1.33 2.91 -29.00
C SER A 215 -2.63 2.86 -29.84
N GLN A 216 -3.39 3.96 -29.86
CA GLN A 216 -4.60 4.05 -30.68
C GLN A 216 -4.31 3.75 -32.17
N GLN A 217 -3.19 4.27 -32.70
CA GLN A 217 -2.80 4.02 -34.08
C GLN A 217 -2.45 2.54 -34.29
N ALA A 218 -1.66 1.95 -33.42
CA ALA A 218 -1.31 0.53 -33.50
C ALA A 218 -2.55 -0.39 -33.37
N THR A 219 -3.52 0.00 -32.54
CA THR A 219 -4.81 -0.71 -32.45
C THR A 219 -5.55 -0.69 -33.80
N ALA A 220 -5.61 0.49 -34.46
CA ALA A 220 -6.24 0.61 -35.77
C ALA A 220 -5.52 -0.25 -36.83
N ASP A 221 -4.19 -0.28 -36.81
CA ASP A 221 -3.37 -1.08 -37.72
C ASP A 221 -3.59 -2.59 -37.51
N VAL A 222 -3.69 -3.03 -36.24
CA VAL A 222 -3.99 -4.41 -35.88
C VAL A 222 -5.40 -4.80 -36.38
N VAL A 223 -6.40 -3.96 -36.15
CA VAL A 223 -7.78 -4.21 -36.63
C VAL A 223 -7.80 -4.31 -38.16
N ALA A 224 -7.16 -3.38 -38.86
CA ALA A 224 -7.09 -3.40 -40.32
C ALA A 224 -6.38 -4.64 -40.85
N LEU A 225 -5.33 -5.09 -40.16
CA LEU A 225 -4.64 -6.34 -40.47
C LEU A 225 -5.57 -7.55 -40.35
N LEU A 226 -6.27 -7.71 -39.22
CA LEU A 226 -7.17 -8.84 -38.97
C LEU A 226 -8.27 -8.89 -40.01
N VAL A 227 -8.86 -7.76 -40.39
CA VAL A 227 -9.91 -7.65 -41.41
C VAL A 227 -9.38 -8.05 -42.79
N ARG A 228 -8.16 -7.65 -43.17
CA ARG A 228 -7.54 -8.07 -44.45
C ARG A 228 -7.31 -9.58 -44.55
N GLU A 229 -7.10 -10.23 -43.41
CA GLU A 229 -6.92 -11.70 -43.34
C GLU A 229 -8.25 -12.42 -43.09
N ASP A 230 -9.37 -11.78 -43.42
CA ASP A 230 -10.74 -12.31 -43.28
C ASP A 230 -11.09 -12.74 -41.83
N ILE A 231 -10.52 -12.07 -40.84
CA ILE A 231 -10.88 -12.21 -39.43
C ILE A 231 -11.77 -11.02 -39.04
N ARG A 232 -13.06 -11.27 -38.87
CA ARG A 232 -14.02 -10.23 -38.48
C ARG A 232 -13.79 -9.81 -37.07
N VAL A 233 -13.61 -8.50 -36.84
CA VAL A 233 -13.53 -7.90 -35.52
C VAL A 233 -14.90 -7.31 -35.18
N HIS A 234 -15.46 -7.69 -34.04
CA HIS A 234 -16.79 -7.26 -33.60
C HIS A 234 -16.74 -6.47 -32.28
N GLU A 235 -15.60 -6.50 -31.59
CA GLU A 235 -15.38 -5.70 -30.37
C GLU A 235 -13.94 -5.21 -30.35
N VAL A 236 -13.76 -3.95 -29.97
CA VAL A 236 -12.46 -3.34 -29.66
C VAL A 236 -12.65 -2.50 -28.41
N ARG A 237 -11.97 -2.86 -27.36
CA ARG A 237 -12.04 -2.17 -26.07
C ARG A 237 -10.64 -1.98 -25.50
N GLN A 238 -10.37 -0.82 -24.92
CA GLN A 238 -9.19 -0.62 -24.10
C GLN A 238 -9.53 -0.93 -22.64
N GLU A 239 -8.69 -1.70 -21.98
CA GLU A 239 -8.80 -2.03 -20.58
C GLU A 239 -7.64 -1.36 -19.86
N GLU A 240 -7.98 -0.44 -18.94
CA GLU A 240 -6.99 0.18 -18.08
C GLU A 240 -6.34 -0.90 -17.21
N GLN A 241 -5.02 -0.85 -17.13
CA GLN A 241 -4.28 -1.75 -16.24
C GLN A 241 -4.61 -1.42 -14.78
N THR A 242 -4.67 -2.46 -13.96
CA THR A 242 -4.78 -2.29 -12.52
C THR A 242 -3.43 -1.91 -11.91
N LEU A 243 -3.44 -1.43 -10.67
CA LEU A 243 -2.20 -1.15 -9.95
C LEU A 243 -1.33 -2.42 -9.82
N GLU A 244 -1.99 -3.59 -9.67
CA GLU A 244 -1.36 -4.90 -9.64
C GLU A 244 -0.62 -5.22 -10.94
N ASP A 245 -1.25 -4.96 -12.10
CA ASP A 245 -0.64 -5.21 -13.41
C ASP A 245 0.60 -4.35 -13.61
N VAL A 246 0.51 -3.06 -13.29
CA VAL A 246 1.64 -2.12 -13.38
C VAL A 246 2.77 -2.53 -12.43
N PHE A 247 2.43 -2.94 -11.20
CA PHE A 247 3.41 -3.43 -10.24
C PHE A 247 4.12 -4.69 -10.74
N MET A 248 3.35 -5.66 -11.27
CA MET A 248 3.92 -6.89 -11.81
C MET A 248 4.85 -6.60 -13.00
N ALA A 249 4.46 -5.71 -13.90
CA ALA A 249 5.29 -5.28 -15.02
C ALA A 249 6.63 -4.66 -14.55
N LEU A 250 6.58 -3.77 -13.56
CA LEU A 250 7.76 -3.12 -12.98
C LEU A 250 8.68 -4.11 -12.26
N THR A 251 8.11 -5.12 -11.58
CA THR A 251 8.89 -6.06 -10.77
C THR A 251 9.43 -7.25 -11.55
N GLN A 252 8.75 -7.69 -12.62
CA GLN A 252 9.17 -8.80 -13.50
C GLN A 252 10.10 -8.34 -14.62
N GLY A 253 9.94 -7.12 -15.11
CA GLY A 253 10.71 -6.56 -16.22
C GLY A 253 12.15 -6.15 -15.89
N GLY A 254 12.59 -6.27 -14.65
CA GLY A 254 14.00 -6.05 -14.27
C GLY A 254 14.53 -4.63 -14.47
N GLY A 255 13.67 -3.64 -14.38
CA GLY A 255 14.05 -2.22 -14.50
C GLY A 255 13.94 -1.68 -15.94
N LEU A 256 13.37 -0.53 -16.04
CA LEU A 256 13.49 0.37 -17.20
C LEU A 256 14.93 0.83 -17.38
#